data_dbf2ed224e25f15caad4c389aae66855
#
_entry.id   dbf2ed224e25f15caad4c389aae66855
#
_cell.length_a   1.000
_cell.length_b   1.000
_cell.length_c   1.000
_cell.angle_alpha   90.00
_cell.angle_beta   90.00
_cell.angle_gamma   90.00
#
_symmetry.space_group_name_H-M   'P 1'
#
loop_
_entity.id
_entity.type
_entity.pdbx_description
1 polymer ?
#
loop_
_entity_poly.entity_id
_entity_poly.type
_entity_poly.pdbx_seq_one_letter_code
_entity_poly.pdbx_strand_id
1 'polypeptide(L)'
;MSNTRFNALKADAHWQQVWDDAKTFAARDDSPKPKSYVLEMFPYPSGRIHMGHVRNYTMGDVLARYRRMKGMEVLHPMGWDAFGMPAENAAMEKGVHPGGWTRDNIATMKAQLKRLGFALDWTRELATCEPDYYGHEQALFLKFYEHGLVYRKESAVNWDPVDMTVLANEQVIDGRGWRSGALVEKRKLSQWFLKITAFADDLLSGVKALEHWPDKVRLMQENWIGKSQG
;
A
#
# COMPACT_ATOMS: atom_id res chain seq x y z
N MET A 1 24.11 -40.02 -25.45
CA MET A 1 24.03 -38.95 -24.43
C MET A 1 23.20 -37.83 -25.00
N SER A 2 21.97 -37.63 -24.56
CA SER A 2 21.11 -36.55 -25.07
C SER A 2 21.65 -35.22 -24.52
N ASN A 3 22.23 -34.45 -25.41
CA ASN A 3 22.74 -33.10 -25.11
C ASN A 3 21.54 -32.12 -25.02
N THR A 4 20.68 -32.31 -24.02
CA THR A 4 19.56 -31.40 -23.78
C THR A 4 20.11 -30.10 -23.22
N ARG A 5 20.23 -29.09 -24.07
CA ARG A 5 20.63 -27.73 -23.69
C ARG A 5 19.67 -27.23 -22.61
N PHE A 6 20.19 -26.66 -21.54
CA PHE A 6 19.40 -26.03 -20.48
C PHE A 6 18.40 -25.02 -21.07
N ASN A 7 17.14 -25.11 -20.66
CA ASN A 7 16.08 -24.21 -21.08
C ASN A 7 15.56 -23.46 -19.86
N ALA A 8 15.98 -22.21 -19.72
CA ALA A 8 15.62 -21.37 -18.57
C ALA A 8 14.10 -21.22 -18.40
N LEU A 9 13.37 -20.96 -19.49
CA LEU A 9 11.90 -20.77 -19.42
C LEU A 9 11.17 -22.02 -18.91
N LYS A 10 11.62 -23.20 -19.29
CA LYS A 10 11.06 -24.44 -18.76
C LYS A 10 11.44 -24.67 -17.30
N ALA A 11 12.68 -24.37 -16.94
CA ALA A 11 13.16 -24.48 -15.56
C ALA A 11 12.42 -23.52 -14.63
N ASP A 12 12.24 -22.26 -15.04
CA ASP A 12 11.51 -21.26 -14.28
C ASP A 12 10.06 -21.69 -14.01
N ALA A 13 9.33 -22.09 -15.04
CA ALA A 13 7.96 -22.56 -14.90
C ALA A 13 7.85 -23.79 -13.99
N HIS A 14 8.78 -24.74 -14.12
CA HIS A 14 8.83 -25.95 -13.29
C HIS A 14 9.05 -25.60 -11.81
N TRP A 15 10.07 -24.79 -11.50
CA TRP A 15 10.38 -24.47 -10.12
C TRP A 15 9.34 -23.57 -9.47
N GLN A 16 8.73 -22.64 -10.19
CA GLN A 16 7.61 -21.83 -9.68
C GLN A 16 6.43 -22.74 -9.29
N GLN A 17 6.11 -23.74 -10.12
CA GLN A 17 5.07 -24.70 -9.79
C GLN A 17 5.42 -25.53 -8.55
N VAL A 18 6.65 -26.02 -8.44
CA VAL A 18 7.13 -26.78 -7.26
C VAL A 18 7.02 -25.94 -5.99
N TRP A 19 7.37 -24.65 -6.04
CA TRP A 19 7.27 -23.74 -4.89
C TRP A 19 5.81 -23.46 -4.50
N ASP A 20 4.93 -23.28 -5.46
CA ASP A 20 3.50 -23.06 -5.22
C ASP A 20 2.85 -24.32 -4.57
N ASP A 21 3.11 -25.51 -5.11
CA ASP A 21 2.55 -26.77 -4.61
C ASP A 21 3.05 -27.10 -3.19
N ALA A 22 4.33 -26.89 -2.94
CA ALA A 22 4.95 -27.11 -1.65
C ALA A 22 4.70 -25.99 -0.65
N LYS A 23 4.05 -24.87 -1.04
CA LYS A 23 3.90 -23.65 -0.24
C LYS A 23 5.23 -23.21 0.38
N THR A 24 6.32 -23.25 -0.41
CA THR A 24 7.70 -23.09 0.05
C THR A 24 7.92 -21.78 0.81
N PHE A 25 7.18 -20.73 0.45
CA PHE A 25 7.32 -19.39 1.02
C PHE A 25 6.26 -19.03 2.06
N ALA A 26 5.34 -19.94 2.39
CA ALA A 26 4.35 -19.72 3.43
C ALA A 26 5.01 -19.63 4.81
N ALA A 27 4.68 -18.61 5.57
CA ALA A 27 5.15 -18.43 6.94
C ALA A 27 4.31 -19.27 7.91
N ARG A 28 4.98 -19.83 8.94
CA ARG A 28 4.31 -20.61 9.98
C ARG A 28 4.32 -19.83 11.29
N ASP A 29 3.13 -19.64 11.86
CA ASP A 29 2.95 -18.85 13.08
C ASP A 29 3.59 -19.57 14.30
N ASP A 30 3.53 -20.89 14.34
CA ASP A 30 4.02 -21.76 15.40
C ASP A 30 5.50 -22.15 15.26
N SER A 31 6.20 -21.65 14.24
CA SER A 31 7.61 -21.97 14.03
C SER A 31 8.49 -21.51 15.19
N PRO A 32 9.38 -22.36 15.73
CA PRO A 32 10.33 -21.99 16.78
C PRO A 32 11.52 -21.16 16.28
N LYS A 33 11.64 -20.97 14.97
CA LYS A 33 12.71 -20.19 14.35
C LYS A 33 12.60 -18.71 14.69
N PRO A 34 13.72 -17.97 14.73
CA PRO A 34 13.67 -16.52 14.81
C PRO A 34 12.78 -15.93 13.71
N LYS A 35 11.89 -15.00 14.09
CA LYS A 35 10.92 -14.39 13.15
C LYS A 35 11.55 -13.24 12.39
N SER A 36 11.16 -13.11 11.14
CA SER A 36 11.52 -11.97 10.30
C SER A 36 10.30 -11.52 9.49
N TYR A 37 10.03 -10.24 9.51
CA TYR A 37 9.00 -9.61 8.69
C TYR A 37 9.67 -8.78 7.59
N VAL A 38 9.33 -9.06 6.35
CA VAL A 38 9.77 -8.31 5.17
C VAL A 38 8.53 -7.75 4.50
N LEU A 39 8.47 -6.43 4.38
CA LEU A 39 7.33 -5.73 3.82
C LEU A 39 7.81 -4.66 2.86
N GLU A 40 7.24 -4.64 1.68
CA GLU A 40 7.29 -3.53 0.74
C GLU A 40 5.93 -2.85 0.65
N MET A 41 5.93 -1.64 0.10
CA MET A 41 4.70 -0.91 -0.18
C MET A 41 3.82 -1.70 -1.16
N PHE A 42 2.59 -1.95 -0.79
CA PHE A 42 1.62 -2.62 -1.65
C PHE A 42 1.29 -1.78 -2.88
N PRO A 43 1.13 -2.40 -4.06
CA PRO A 43 0.81 -1.66 -5.27
C PRO A 43 -0.68 -1.30 -5.33
N TYR A 44 -0.96 -0.19 -6.00
CA TYR A 44 -2.32 0.07 -6.48
C TYR A 44 -2.64 -0.84 -7.67
N PRO A 45 -3.77 -1.56 -7.68
CA PRO A 45 -4.16 -2.40 -8.80
C PRO A 45 -4.78 -1.57 -9.94
N SER A 46 -3.95 -0.74 -10.57
CA SER A 46 -4.37 0.22 -11.60
C SER A 46 -4.04 -0.22 -13.03
N GLY A 47 -3.62 -1.47 -13.24
CA GLY A 47 -3.31 -1.99 -14.57
C GLY A 47 -2.28 -3.10 -14.57
N ARG A 48 -1.08 -2.84 -15.12
CA ARG A 48 0.03 -3.80 -15.20
C ARG A 48 1.19 -3.37 -14.32
N ILE A 49 2.03 -4.31 -13.91
CA ILE A 49 3.28 -3.97 -13.24
C ILE A 49 4.22 -3.22 -14.19
N HIS A 50 5.08 -2.41 -13.63
CA HIS A 50 6.14 -1.69 -14.34
C HIS A 50 7.50 -1.89 -13.63
N MET A 51 8.58 -1.38 -14.19
CA MET A 51 9.93 -1.56 -13.64
C MET A 51 10.09 -1.04 -12.19
N GLY A 52 9.29 -0.06 -11.79
CA GLY A 52 9.26 0.40 -10.38
C GLY A 52 8.81 -0.71 -9.43
N HIS A 53 7.76 -1.44 -9.79
CA HIS A 53 7.30 -2.62 -9.03
C HIS A 53 8.37 -3.72 -9.01
N VAL A 54 8.97 -4.02 -10.17
CA VAL A 54 10.04 -5.04 -10.25
C VAL A 54 11.20 -4.67 -9.32
N ARG A 55 11.67 -3.43 -9.35
CA ARG A 55 12.74 -2.95 -8.47
C ARG A 55 12.38 -3.09 -7.00
N ASN A 56 11.19 -2.61 -6.60
CA ASN A 56 10.74 -2.62 -5.21
C ASN A 56 10.69 -4.05 -4.67
N TYR A 57 9.99 -4.95 -5.35
CA TYR A 57 9.76 -6.32 -4.88
C TYR A 57 11.00 -7.21 -5.02
N THR A 58 11.91 -6.93 -5.96
CA THR A 58 13.20 -7.64 -6.03
C THR A 58 14.06 -7.36 -4.80
N MET A 59 14.07 -6.13 -4.29
CA MET A 59 14.85 -5.81 -3.07
C MET A 59 14.35 -6.60 -1.86
N GLY A 60 13.03 -6.65 -1.64
CA GLY A 60 12.45 -7.44 -0.58
C GLY A 60 12.63 -8.95 -0.78
N ASP A 61 12.50 -9.43 -2.01
CA ASP A 61 12.72 -10.84 -2.35
C ASP A 61 14.14 -11.30 -1.99
N VAL A 62 15.14 -10.53 -2.35
CA VAL A 62 16.54 -10.81 -1.99
C VAL A 62 16.71 -10.89 -0.47
N LEU A 63 16.15 -9.94 0.27
CA LEU A 63 16.21 -9.93 1.72
C LEU A 63 15.47 -11.12 2.34
N ALA A 64 14.27 -11.43 1.85
CA ALA A 64 13.47 -12.55 2.32
C ALA A 64 14.18 -13.89 2.11
N ARG A 65 14.73 -14.11 0.92
CA ARG A 65 15.52 -15.31 0.60
C ARG A 65 16.76 -15.42 1.46
N TYR A 66 17.52 -14.34 1.63
CA TYR A 66 18.71 -14.31 2.49
C TYR A 66 18.37 -14.69 3.92
N ARG A 67 17.31 -14.11 4.50
CA ARG A 67 16.90 -14.41 5.88
C ARG A 67 16.42 -15.85 6.03
N ARG A 68 15.69 -16.40 5.04
CA ARG A 68 15.32 -17.83 5.02
C ARG A 68 16.55 -18.73 5.00
N MET A 69 17.57 -18.43 4.17
CA MET A 69 18.84 -19.19 4.14
C MET A 69 19.61 -19.09 5.45
N LYS A 70 19.42 -18.02 6.22
CA LYS A 70 19.97 -17.87 7.58
C LYS A 70 19.15 -18.62 8.64
N GLY A 71 18.14 -19.40 8.25
CA GLY A 71 17.35 -20.22 9.16
C GLY A 71 16.19 -19.50 9.85
N MET A 72 15.83 -18.28 9.42
CA MET A 72 14.71 -17.53 9.98
C MET A 72 13.37 -18.00 9.40
N GLU A 73 12.30 -17.86 10.17
CA GLU A 73 10.93 -17.91 9.67
C GLU A 73 10.54 -16.53 9.13
N VAL A 74 10.27 -16.45 7.84
CA VAL A 74 10.08 -15.15 7.16
C VAL A 74 8.64 -15.01 6.71
N LEU A 75 7.95 -13.99 7.23
CA LEU A 75 6.70 -13.49 6.67
C LEU A 75 7.03 -12.42 5.62
N HIS A 76 6.70 -12.70 4.36
CA HIS A 76 6.87 -11.80 3.22
C HIS A 76 5.55 -11.76 2.43
N PRO A 77 4.53 -11.02 2.90
CA PRO A 77 3.20 -11.02 2.32
C PRO A 77 3.12 -10.14 1.08
N MET A 78 2.09 -10.35 0.28
CA MET A 78 1.64 -9.43 -0.76
C MET A 78 0.25 -8.92 -0.41
N GLY A 79 0.03 -7.64 -0.67
CA GLY A 79 -1.26 -6.99 -0.56
C GLY A 79 -1.54 -6.06 -1.73
N TRP A 80 -2.79 -5.59 -1.79
CA TRP A 80 -3.27 -4.67 -2.82
C TRP A 80 -3.87 -3.46 -2.14
N ASP A 81 -3.28 -2.28 -2.38
CA ASP A 81 -3.87 -1.01 -1.96
C ASP A 81 -4.99 -0.65 -2.94
N ALA A 82 -6.18 -1.18 -2.66
CA ALA A 82 -7.24 -1.37 -3.64
C ALA A 82 -8.44 -0.43 -3.47
N PHE A 83 -8.41 0.45 -2.47
CA PHE A 83 -9.38 1.53 -2.31
C PHE A 83 -8.90 2.83 -2.95
N GLY A 84 -9.87 3.69 -3.23
CA GLY A 84 -9.64 5.09 -3.52
C GLY A 84 -9.81 5.50 -4.97
N MET A 85 -9.62 6.78 -5.19
CA MET A 85 -9.92 7.49 -6.42
C MET A 85 -9.22 6.95 -7.69
N PRO A 86 -7.99 6.44 -7.67
CA PRO A 86 -7.36 5.94 -8.90
C PRO A 86 -8.15 4.81 -9.56
N ALA A 87 -8.67 3.86 -8.79
CA ALA A 87 -9.48 2.77 -9.32
C ALA A 87 -10.88 3.26 -9.77
N GLU A 88 -11.50 4.12 -8.96
CA GLU A 88 -12.82 4.70 -9.27
C GLU A 88 -12.80 5.51 -10.55
N ASN A 89 -11.76 6.32 -10.75
CA ASN A 89 -11.62 7.16 -11.92
C ASN A 89 -11.35 6.37 -13.20
N ALA A 90 -10.47 5.38 -13.13
CA ALA A 90 -10.22 4.49 -14.26
C ALA A 90 -11.50 3.72 -14.64
N ALA A 91 -12.30 3.33 -13.65
CA ALA A 91 -13.59 2.69 -13.87
C ALA A 91 -14.61 3.64 -14.51
N MET A 92 -14.68 4.90 -14.05
CA MET A 92 -15.53 5.93 -14.64
C MET A 92 -15.18 6.19 -16.11
N GLU A 93 -13.91 6.40 -16.43
CA GLU A 93 -13.42 6.60 -17.80
C GLU A 93 -13.80 5.44 -18.74
N LYS A 94 -13.84 4.22 -18.21
CA LYS A 94 -14.15 3.00 -18.98
C LYS A 94 -15.62 2.59 -18.92
N GLY A 95 -16.44 3.28 -18.14
CA GLY A 95 -17.85 2.95 -17.96
C GLY A 95 -18.09 1.59 -17.30
N VAL A 96 -17.19 1.14 -16.40
CA VAL A 96 -17.27 -0.16 -15.71
C VAL A 96 -17.37 0.04 -14.19
N HIS A 97 -17.80 -1.00 -13.48
CA HIS A 97 -17.86 -0.96 -12.02
C HIS A 97 -16.45 -1.03 -11.41
N PRO A 98 -16.07 -0.12 -10.47
CA PRO A 98 -14.71 -0.07 -9.92
C PRO A 98 -14.27 -1.37 -9.24
N GLY A 99 -15.16 -2.07 -8.53
CA GLY A 99 -14.83 -3.34 -7.89
C GLY A 99 -14.46 -4.46 -8.88
N GLY A 100 -15.15 -4.56 -10.01
CA GLY A 100 -14.80 -5.49 -11.09
C GLY A 100 -13.44 -5.15 -11.68
N TRP A 101 -13.27 -3.88 -12.09
CA TRP A 101 -12.02 -3.37 -12.61
C TRP A 101 -10.82 -3.63 -11.69
N THR A 102 -10.98 -3.39 -10.39
CA THR A 102 -9.92 -3.60 -9.39
C THR A 102 -9.52 -5.08 -9.31
N ARG A 103 -10.48 -5.99 -9.25
CA ARG A 103 -10.20 -7.44 -9.16
C ARG A 103 -9.54 -7.99 -10.41
N ASP A 104 -9.93 -7.52 -11.59
CA ASP A 104 -9.29 -7.91 -12.86
C ASP A 104 -7.84 -7.44 -12.92
N ASN A 105 -7.56 -6.24 -12.43
CA ASN A 105 -6.19 -5.73 -12.32
C ASN A 105 -5.36 -6.50 -11.30
N ILE A 106 -5.91 -6.83 -10.13
CA ILE A 106 -5.25 -7.68 -9.13
C ILE A 106 -4.87 -9.02 -9.77
N ALA A 107 -5.81 -9.68 -10.45
CA ALA A 107 -5.53 -10.95 -11.11
C ALA A 107 -4.41 -10.83 -12.15
N THR A 108 -4.43 -9.77 -12.95
CA THR A 108 -3.40 -9.49 -13.96
C THR A 108 -2.03 -9.27 -13.34
N MET A 109 -1.94 -8.37 -12.35
CA MET A 109 -0.68 -8.04 -11.68
C MET A 109 -0.13 -9.23 -10.89
N LYS A 110 -1.01 -9.99 -10.21
CA LYS A 110 -0.63 -11.22 -9.50
C LYS A 110 0.01 -12.23 -10.44
N ALA A 111 -0.59 -12.49 -11.60
CA ALA A 111 -0.02 -13.38 -12.60
C ALA A 111 1.37 -12.92 -13.08
N GLN A 112 1.56 -11.61 -13.26
CA GLN A 112 2.85 -11.03 -13.63
C GLN A 112 3.90 -11.15 -12.51
N LEU A 113 3.53 -10.89 -11.25
CA LEU A 113 4.42 -11.03 -10.09
C LEU A 113 4.81 -12.49 -9.84
N LYS A 114 3.86 -13.41 -9.96
CA LYS A 114 4.15 -14.85 -9.87
C LYS A 114 5.17 -15.31 -10.91
N ARG A 115 5.06 -14.79 -12.13
CA ARG A 115 6.00 -15.11 -13.19
C ARG A 115 7.43 -14.62 -12.92
N LEU A 116 7.63 -13.61 -12.06
CA LEU A 116 8.95 -13.19 -11.62
C LEU A 116 9.57 -14.13 -10.57
N GLY A 117 8.78 -15.06 -10.03
CA GLY A 117 9.23 -16.09 -9.10
C GLY A 117 9.61 -15.56 -7.72
N PHE A 118 9.03 -14.45 -7.28
CA PHE A 118 9.29 -13.88 -5.95
C PHE A 118 8.88 -14.82 -4.81
N ALA A 119 9.65 -14.81 -3.74
CA ALA A 119 9.41 -15.57 -2.51
C ALA A 119 8.33 -14.92 -1.63
N LEU A 120 7.18 -14.62 -2.22
CA LEU A 120 6.03 -14.03 -1.54
C LEU A 120 5.14 -15.12 -0.93
N ASP A 121 4.62 -14.83 0.25
CA ASP A 121 3.62 -15.68 0.90
C ASP A 121 2.21 -15.35 0.39
N TRP A 122 1.81 -16.01 -0.68
CA TRP A 122 0.49 -15.85 -1.28
C TRP A 122 -0.66 -16.36 -0.39
N THR A 123 -0.36 -17.11 0.68
CA THR A 123 -1.38 -17.54 1.64
C THR A 123 -1.81 -16.41 2.57
N ARG A 124 -1.01 -15.35 2.63
CA ARG A 124 -1.25 -14.13 3.40
C ARG A 124 -1.58 -12.92 2.50
N GLU A 125 -2.00 -13.20 1.27
CA GLU A 125 -2.48 -12.16 0.35
C GLU A 125 -3.71 -11.45 0.93
N LEU A 126 -3.76 -10.13 0.76
CA LEU A 126 -4.87 -9.30 1.19
C LEU A 126 -5.20 -8.22 0.16
N ALA A 127 -6.39 -7.67 0.21
CA ALA A 127 -6.77 -6.46 -0.51
C ALA A 127 -7.50 -5.50 0.43
N THR A 128 -7.08 -4.25 0.47
CA THR A 128 -7.63 -3.26 1.40
C THR A 128 -9.11 -2.96 1.19
N CYS A 129 -9.64 -3.28 0.01
CA CYS A 129 -11.04 -3.13 -0.33
C CYS A 129 -11.94 -4.31 0.08
N GLU A 130 -11.40 -5.39 0.63
CA GLU A 130 -12.19 -6.54 1.04
C GLU A 130 -12.61 -6.44 2.52
N PRO A 131 -13.79 -6.96 2.88
CA PRO A 131 -14.35 -6.84 4.24
C PRO A 131 -13.47 -7.40 5.35
N ASP A 132 -12.73 -8.45 5.08
CA ASP A 132 -11.80 -9.09 6.01
C ASP A 132 -10.58 -8.21 6.33
N TYR A 133 -10.29 -7.20 5.51
CA TYR A 133 -9.29 -6.19 5.81
C TYR A 133 -9.93 -4.92 6.41
N TYR A 134 -10.85 -4.26 5.70
CA TYR A 134 -11.38 -2.97 6.18
C TYR A 134 -12.23 -3.09 7.45
N GLY A 135 -12.72 -4.27 7.79
CA GLY A 135 -13.36 -4.50 9.08
C GLY A 135 -12.43 -4.21 10.26
N HIS A 136 -11.13 -4.49 10.13
CA HIS A 136 -10.12 -4.14 11.12
C HIS A 136 -9.85 -2.63 11.17
N GLU A 137 -9.85 -1.95 10.04
CA GLU A 137 -9.73 -0.48 9.99
C GLU A 137 -10.93 0.20 10.66
N GLN A 138 -12.14 -0.30 10.40
CA GLN A 138 -13.36 0.19 11.07
C GLN A 138 -13.29 -0.02 12.59
N ALA A 139 -12.81 -1.16 13.05
CA ALA A 139 -12.61 -1.42 14.47
C ALA A 139 -11.56 -0.47 15.10
N LEU A 140 -10.48 -0.15 14.37
CA LEU A 140 -9.48 0.82 14.80
C LEU A 140 -10.06 2.24 14.84
N PHE A 141 -10.88 2.62 13.86
CA PHE A 141 -11.57 3.91 13.85
C PHE A 141 -12.46 4.08 15.10
N LEU A 142 -13.20 3.04 15.49
CA LEU A 142 -14.03 3.05 16.70
C LEU A 142 -13.19 3.25 17.96
N LYS A 143 -12.03 2.61 18.06
CA LYS A 143 -11.09 2.84 19.16
C LYS A 143 -10.60 4.28 19.20
N PHE A 144 -10.26 4.88 18.06
CA PHE A 144 -9.89 6.29 18.00
C PHE A 144 -11.03 7.21 18.44
N TYR A 145 -12.27 6.88 18.07
CA TYR A 145 -13.44 7.62 18.51
C TYR A 145 -13.63 7.51 20.02
N GLU A 146 -13.54 6.33 20.62
CA GLU A 146 -13.65 6.09 22.06
C GLU A 146 -12.57 6.85 22.84
N HIS A 147 -11.38 7.01 22.28
CA HIS A 147 -10.27 7.80 22.87
C HIS A 147 -10.36 9.30 22.57
N GLY A 148 -11.42 9.76 21.94
CA GLY A 148 -11.64 11.15 21.60
C GLY A 148 -10.64 11.72 20.56
N LEU A 149 -10.00 10.85 19.79
CA LEU A 149 -9.06 11.22 18.73
C LEU A 149 -9.75 11.50 17.39
N VAL A 150 -11.03 11.18 17.29
CA VAL A 150 -11.88 11.44 16.13
C VAL A 150 -13.08 12.26 16.53
N TYR A 151 -13.43 13.24 15.73
CA TYR A 151 -14.61 14.07 15.94
C TYR A 151 -15.28 14.41 14.60
N ARG A 152 -16.54 14.81 14.67
CA ARG A 152 -17.32 15.22 13.49
C ARG A 152 -17.65 16.70 13.60
N LYS A 153 -17.43 17.45 12.54
CA LYS A 153 -17.87 18.85 12.42
C LYS A 153 -18.21 19.20 11.00
N GLU A 154 -19.01 20.26 10.85
CA GLU A 154 -19.20 20.93 9.57
C GLU A 154 -17.95 21.76 9.25
N SER A 155 -17.43 21.60 8.05
CA SER A 155 -16.26 22.34 7.57
C SER A 155 -16.42 22.69 6.09
N ALA A 156 -15.85 23.83 5.70
CA ALA A 156 -15.72 24.16 4.29
C ALA A 156 -14.67 23.28 3.64
N VAL A 157 -15.04 22.62 2.56
CA VAL A 157 -14.17 21.72 1.78
C VAL A 157 -14.07 22.21 0.36
N ASN A 158 -13.00 21.82 -0.32
CA ASN A 158 -12.87 22.03 -1.76
C ASN A 158 -13.64 20.92 -2.49
N TRP A 159 -14.66 21.28 -3.21
CA TRP A 159 -15.48 20.35 -3.98
C TRP A 159 -15.20 20.46 -5.47
N ASP A 160 -14.88 19.33 -6.10
CA ASP A 160 -14.77 19.24 -7.54
C ASP A 160 -16.13 18.79 -8.12
N PRO A 161 -16.82 19.64 -8.91
CA PRO A 161 -18.14 19.32 -9.43
C PRO A 161 -18.12 18.34 -10.61
N VAL A 162 -16.96 18.11 -11.23
CA VAL A 162 -16.79 17.15 -12.33
C VAL A 162 -16.44 15.77 -11.78
N ASP A 163 -15.46 15.71 -10.91
CA ASP A 163 -15.05 14.45 -10.26
C ASP A 163 -15.98 14.05 -9.09
N MET A 164 -16.94 14.92 -8.72
CA MET A 164 -17.93 14.71 -7.65
C MET A 164 -17.28 14.29 -6.32
N THR A 165 -16.17 14.93 -5.96
CA THR A 165 -15.36 14.57 -4.80
C THR A 165 -14.81 15.78 -4.06
N VAL A 166 -14.39 15.53 -2.80
CA VAL A 166 -13.65 16.51 -2.00
C VAL A 166 -12.16 16.44 -2.34
N LEU A 167 -11.53 17.58 -2.53
CA LEU A 167 -10.10 17.71 -2.80
C LEU A 167 -9.36 18.27 -1.58
N ALA A 168 -8.20 17.69 -1.30
CA ALA A 168 -7.22 18.28 -0.37
C ALA A 168 -6.68 19.61 -0.95
N ASN A 169 -6.10 20.47 -0.11
CA ASN A 169 -5.57 21.75 -0.57
C ASN A 169 -4.48 21.57 -1.63
N GLU A 170 -3.64 20.54 -1.50
CA GLU A 170 -2.57 20.19 -2.42
C GLU A 170 -3.07 19.74 -3.80
N GLN A 171 -4.34 19.36 -3.87
CA GLN A 171 -5.01 18.92 -5.09
C GLN A 171 -5.75 20.07 -5.82
N VAL A 172 -5.64 21.29 -5.30
CA VAL A 172 -6.20 22.49 -5.91
C VAL A 172 -5.07 23.36 -6.44
N ILE A 173 -4.99 23.48 -7.77
CA ILE A 173 -3.97 24.27 -8.47
C ILE A 173 -4.68 25.44 -9.16
N ASP A 174 -4.31 26.67 -8.81
CA ASP A 174 -4.92 27.90 -9.36
C ASP A 174 -6.47 27.92 -9.29
N GLY A 175 -7.02 27.42 -8.15
CA GLY A 175 -8.45 27.34 -7.94
C GLY A 175 -9.18 26.25 -8.73
N ARG A 176 -8.43 25.34 -9.35
CA ARG A 176 -8.96 24.24 -10.17
C ARG A 176 -8.55 22.89 -9.61
N GLY A 177 -9.40 21.89 -9.79
CA GLY A 177 -9.05 20.50 -9.50
C GLY A 177 -7.86 20.05 -10.34
N TRP A 178 -6.85 19.50 -9.66
CA TRP A 178 -5.56 19.10 -10.28
C TRP A 178 -5.70 18.11 -11.45
N ARG A 179 -6.81 17.39 -11.48
CA ARG A 179 -7.10 16.36 -12.49
C ARG A 179 -8.21 16.76 -13.46
N SER A 180 -9.35 17.19 -12.96
CA SER A 180 -10.50 17.57 -13.78
C SER A 180 -10.29 18.89 -14.52
N GLY A 181 -9.44 19.79 -13.97
CA GLY A 181 -9.32 21.18 -14.43
C GLY A 181 -10.54 22.04 -14.14
N ALA A 182 -11.59 21.50 -13.50
CA ALA A 182 -12.79 22.23 -13.15
C ALA A 182 -12.51 23.26 -12.04
N LEU A 183 -13.26 24.37 -12.05
CA LEU A 183 -13.24 25.32 -10.94
C LEU A 183 -13.77 24.64 -9.69
N VAL A 184 -12.99 24.75 -8.61
CA VAL A 184 -13.33 24.16 -7.32
C VAL A 184 -14.36 25.04 -6.60
N GLU A 185 -15.40 24.41 -6.07
CA GLU A 185 -16.42 25.05 -5.26
C GLU A 185 -16.10 24.89 -3.76
N LYS A 186 -16.42 25.91 -2.96
CA LYS A 186 -16.41 25.78 -1.50
C LYS A 186 -17.77 25.28 -1.04
N ARG A 187 -17.81 24.05 -0.46
CA ARG A 187 -19.04 23.48 0.09
C ARG A 187 -18.85 23.21 1.58
N LYS A 188 -19.91 23.38 2.36
CA LYS A 188 -19.95 22.98 3.76
C LYS A 188 -20.46 21.56 3.84
N LEU A 189 -19.62 20.65 4.36
CA LEU A 189 -19.97 19.28 4.56
C LEU A 189 -19.65 18.85 5.99
N SER A 190 -20.50 18.00 6.55
CA SER A 190 -20.23 17.35 7.83
C SER A 190 -19.24 16.20 7.60
N GLN A 191 -18.03 16.37 8.12
CA GLN A 191 -16.90 15.47 7.90
C GLN A 191 -16.35 14.94 9.22
N TRP A 192 -15.71 13.77 9.15
CA TRP A 192 -14.89 13.24 10.22
C TRP A 192 -13.49 13.82 10.17
N PHE A 193 -12.96 14.14 11.33
CA PHE A 193 -11.61 14.69 11.52
C PHE A 193 -10.85 13.87 12.54
N LEU A 194 -9.59 13.60 12.24
CA LEU A 194 -8.62 13.07 13.20
C LEU A 194 -7.90 14.21 13.89
N LYS A 195 -7.71 14.13 15.21
CA LYS A 195 -6.95 15.12 15.99
C LYS A 195 -5.44 14.89 15.81
N ILE A 196 -4.93 15.05 14.59
CA ILE A 196 -3.53 14.78 14.25
C ILE A 196 -2.54 15.60 15.05
N THR A 197 -2.93 16.80 15.51
CA THR A 197 -2.07 17.69 16.30
C THR A 197 -1.92 17.25 17.75
N ALA A 198 -2.73 16.30 18.24
CA ALA A 198 -2.66 15.82 19.63
C ALA A 198 -1.28 15.17 19.97
N PHE A 199 -0.58 14.68 18.97
CA PHE A 199 0.73 14.01 19.12
C PHE A 199 1.87 14.79 18.45
N ALA A 200 1.67 16.05 18.06
CA ALA A 200 2.64 16.79 17.27
C ALA A 200 3.99 16.98 17.99
N ASP A 201 3.98 17.29 19.28
CA ASP A 201 5.20 17.45 20.07
C ASP A 201 5.93 16.11 20.29
N ASP A 202 5.18 15.04 20.55
CA ASP A 202 5.74 13.69 20.70
C ASP A 202 6.37 13.20 19.39
N LEU A 203 5.69 13.43 18.26
CA LEU A 203 6.20 13.11 16.93
C LEU A 203 7.49 13.87 16.62
N LEU A 204 7.53 15.17 16.91
CA LEU A 204 8.71 16.00 16.68
C LEU A 204 9.90 15.51 17.52
N SER A 205 9.65 15.19 18.79
CA SER A 205 10.68 14.63 19.68
C SER A 205 11.13 13.25 19.20
N GLY A 206 10.19 12.40 18.77
CA GLY A 206 10.47 11.06 18.25
C GLY A 206 11.32 11.08 16.98
N VAL A 207 11.05 12.00 16.05
CA VAL A 207 11.85 12.15 14.81
C VAL A 207 13.32 12.45 15.14
N LYS A 208 13.58 13.27 16.14
CA LYS A 208 14.95 13.61 16.57
C LYS A 208 15.72 12.40 17.13
N ALA A 209 15.02 11.45 17.74
CA ALA A 209 15.60 10.24 18.32
C ALA A 209 15.85 9.12 17.29
N LEU A 210 15.45 9.26 16.03
CA LEU A 210 15.62 8.25 14.98
C LEU A 210 17.04 8.27 14.38
N GLU A 211 18.03 7.85 15.15
CA GLU A 211 19.46 7.92 14.77
C GLU A 211 19.81 7.14 13.50
N HIS A 212 19.06 6.04 13.21
CA HIS A 212 19.32 5.19 12.04
C HIS A 212 18.58 5.64 10.77
N TRP A 213 17.80 6.71 10.86
CA TRP A 213 17.13 7.28 9.69
C TRP A 213 18.06 8.26 8.96
N PRO A 214 17.99 8.30 7.61
CA PRO A 214 18.75 9.31 6.85
C PRO A 214 18.39 10.72 7.28
N ASP A 215 19.39 11.58 7.47
CA ASP A 215 19.19 12.98 7.92
C ASP A 215 18.19 13.75 7.08
N LYS A 216 18.27 13.57 5.75
CA LYS A 216 17.33 14.21 4.82
C LYS A 216 15.88 13.81 5.09
N VAL A 217 15.64 12.56 5.45
CA VAL A 217 14.27 12.06 5.74
C VAL A 217 13.79 12.63 7.06
N ARG A 218 14.64 12.66 8.10
CA ARG A 218 14.30 13.28 9.39
C ARG A 218 13.95 14.75 9.22
N LEU A 219 14.77 15.51 8.48
CA LEU A 219 14.52 16.93 8.20
C LEU A 219 13.20 17.14 7.44
N MET A 220 12.88 16.29 6.45
CA MET A 220 11.60 16.35 5.74
C MET A 220 10.41 16.15 6.68
N GLN A 221 10.48 15.19 7.62
CA GLN A 221 9.43 14.93 8.59
C GLN A 221 9.29 16.09 9.59
N GLU A 222 10.40 16.63 10.08
CA GLU A 222 10.41 17.79 10.98
C GLU A 222 9.76 19.02 10.31
N ASN A 223 10.13 19.32 9.08
CA ASN A 223 9.55 20.41 8.30
C ASN A 223 8.06 20.22 8.03
N TRP A 224 7.63 18.98 7.79
CA TRP A 224 6.22 18.66 7.57
C TRP A 224 5.38 18.86 8.85
N ILE A 225 5.90 18.49 10.02
CA ILE A 225 5.25 18.74 11.31
C ILE A 225 5.14 20.25 11.57
N GLY A 226 6.19 21.00 11.22
CA GLY A 226 6.14 22.46 11.10
C GLY A 226 5.79 23.18 12.40
N LYS A 227 6.51 22.94 13.50
CA LYS A 227 6.26 23.65 14.75
C LYS A 227 6.54 25.14 14.57
N SER A 228 5.49 25.97 14.69
CA SER A 228 5.62 27.43 14.71
C SER A 228 6.34 27.90 15.99
N GLN A 229 7.18 28.87 15.83
CA GLN A 229 7.87 29.50 16.97
C GLN A 229 7.28 30.88 17.33
N GLY A 230 6.13 31.21 16.73
CA GLY A 230 5.46 32.52 16.95
C GLY A 230 5.76 33.50 15.84
#